data_d1ea823ed126188e6074b4b68e54f4a4
#
_entry.id   d1ea823ed126188e6074b4b68e54f4a4
#
_cell.length_a   1.000
_cell.length_b   1.000
_cell.length_c   1.000
_cell.angle_alpha   90.00
_cell.angle_beta   90.00
_cell.angle_gamma   90.00
#
_symmetry.space_group_name_H-M   'P 1'
#
loop_
_entity.id
_entity.type
_entity.pdbx_description
1 polymer ?
#
loop_
_entity_poly.entity_id
_entity_poly.type
_entity_poly.pdbx_seq_one_letter_code
_entity_poly.pdbx_strand_id
1 'polypeptide(L)'
;MFVEVDPEDGPVAVVSQSGGGSSVPFGLLRERGIGVRYCHAIGNQCDVTVCELATEAARDPDIKLLLLYLEGIPDAGHIAQLAAVARERELPVLVVKSGRTSAGQKASLSHTGSLATEDRVVDAFFNFHGIKRVDDVGGLVYPAELYLKRWKPAGRRLVVISNSGTACVMTADAATRAGMQINELQPSTQAALAKVLPSFATMVNPVDITAALLSNSRLFGDILPIIAQDPGSDAFLISVPVAGRGYDVDAFARDAAAFATETGKPVVIVTPQPKVARKFRDAGLPVFTLESEAVAALHQFITSHEVLALARKARGDDAALPTVRTTAGAGAAEVMNEADGLALAGAHGIPVVEHRLCQSQEEAVQALAALGGCVAVKGCTAAVTHKSDVGLVQLNVSSAEEARMAFCAITDAAKRQQIPLDGVLLARMAPGRREMIIGAHRDPTFGAVLTVGDGGKYVEQLPDVQVLMAGATRDEIRRAIEKLRIAPVFAGVRGEAAMDVDSLCDAVLALGRLMNDESQPIESVDLNPVILFDKGKGCLAVDAVIVRNRPAA
;
A
#
# COMPACT_ATOMS: atom_id res chain seq x y z
N MET A 1 33.93 -15.46 2.26
CA MET A 1 32.75 -15.08 1.50
C MET A 1 32.28 -16.31 0.72
N PHE A 2 30.96 -16.58 0.66
CA PHE A 2 30.44 -17.83 0.05
C PHE A 2 30.12 -17.69 -1.45
N VAL A 3 30.65 -16.65 -2.12
CA VAL A 3 30.45 -16.38 -3.55
C VAL A 3 31.76 -16.13 -4.23
N GLU A 4 31.93 -16.69 -5.44
CA GLU A 4 33.12 -16.55 -6.29
C GLU A 4 33.12 -15.27 -7.11
N VAL A 5 33.01 -14.10 -6.43
CA VAL A 5 33.10 -12.80 -7.08
C VAL A 5 33.98 -11.86 -6.26
N ASP A 6 34.79 -11.07 -6.94
CA ASP A 6 35.67 -10.12 -6.28
C ASP A 6 34.86 -8.98 -5.66
N PRO A 7 35.15 -8.58 -4.41
CA PRO A 7 34.53 -7.42 -3.81
C PRO A 7 34.99 -6.14 -4.52
N GLU A 8 34.07 -5.21 -4.68
CA GLU A 8 34.33 -3.88 -5.22
C GLU A 8 33.52 -2.88 -4.43
N ASP A 9 34.17 -1.80 -3.99
CA ASP A 9 33.49 -0.71 -3.29
C ASP A 9 32.47 -0.01 -4.20
N GLY A 10 31.36 0.43 -3.63
CA GLY A 10 30.32 1.09 -4.40
C GLY A 10 29.15 1.60 -3.58
N PRO A 11 28.10 2.08 -4.26
CA PRO A 11 27.05 2.87 -3.63
C PRO A 11 25.92 2.04 -2.99
N VAL A 12 26.10 0.74 -2.82
CA VAL A 12 25.07 -0.15 -2.28
C VAL A 12 25.48 -0.70 -0.93
N ALA A 13 24.52 -0.77 0.00
CA ALA A 13 24.63 -1.50 1.24
C ALA A 13 23.64 -2.66 1.27
N VAL A 14 24.07 -3.82 1.73
CA VAL A 14 23.27 -5.03 1.95
C VAL A 14 23.36 -5.41 3.42
N VAL A 15 22.23 -5.42 4.13
CA VAL A 15 22.19 -5.82 5.56
C VAL A 15 21.10 -6.87 5.74
N SER A 16 21.44 -8.00 6.33
CA SER A 16 20.61 -9.20 6.33
C SER A 16 20.63 -9.94 7.65
N GLN A 17 19.49 -10.51 8.04
CA GLN A 17 19.41 -11.51 9.11
C GLN A 17 19.97 -12.88 8.69
N SER A 18 20.07 -13.13 7.37
CA SER A 18 20.48 -14.43 6.82
C SER A 18 21.81 -14.33 6.09
N GLY A 19 22.69 -15.31 6.29
CA GLY A 19 23.93 -15.43 5.51
C GLY A 19 23.66 -15.56 4.00
N GLY A 20 22.71 -16.40 3.60
CA GLY A 20 22.26 -16.50 2.22
C GLY A 20 21.58 -15.23 1.72
N GLY A 21 20.78 -14.58 2.59
CA GLY A 21 20.12 -13.31 2.31
C GLY A 21 21.08 -12.13 2.10
N SER A 22 22.36 -12.23 2.51
CA SER A 22 23.40 -11.25 2.19
C SER A 22 24.26 -11.66 1.00
N SER A 23 24.68 -12.93 0.93
CA SER A 23 25.62 -13.42 -0.09
C SER A 23 25.02 -13.45 -1.49
N VAL A 24 23.75 -13.88 -1.61
CA VAL A 24 23.08 -13.97 -2.93
C VAL A 24 22.89 -12.59 -3.57
N PRO A 25 22.29 -11.58 -2.89
CA PRO A 25 22.22 -10.23 -3.44
C PRO A 25 23.59 -9.64 -3.77
N PHE A 26 24.59 -9.85 -2.90
CA PHE A 26 25.96 -9.40 -3.14
C PHE A 26 26.52 -9.98 -4.44
N GLY A 27 26.45 -11.31 -4.63
CA GLY A 27 26.94 -11.97 -5.84
C GLY A 27 26.26 -11.44 -7.10
N LEU A 28 24.92 -11.38 -7.10
CA LEU A 28 24.14 -10.89 -8.25
C LEU A 28 24.41 -9.43 -8.58
N LEU A 29 24.64 -8.55 -7.58
CA LEU A 29 25.02 -7.16 -7.81
C LEU A 29 26.40 -7.08 -8.47
N ARG A 30 27.38 -7.86 -7.98
CA ARG A 30 28.73 -7.90 -8.53
C ARG A 30 28.76 -8.43 -9.98
N GLU A 31 27.98 -9.46 -10.30
CA GLU A 31 27.82 -9.95 -11.67
C GLU A 31 27.29 -8.88 -12.62
N ARG A 32 26.51 -7.92 -12.10
CA ARG A 32 25.99 -6.76 -12.85
C ARG A 32 26.96 -5.57 -12.88
N GLY A 33 28.15 -5.70 -12.26
CA GLY A 33 29.14 -4.62 -12.16
C GLY A 33 28.79 -3.55 -11.14
N ILE A 34 27.89 -3.84 -10.19
CA ILE A 34 27.50 -2.91 -9.14
C ILE A 34 28.36 -3.14 -7.90
N GLY A 35 29.09 -2.12 -7.47
CA GLY A 35 29.90 -2.16 -6.25
C GLY A 35 29.04 -2.15 -4.98
N VAL A 36 29.53 -2.84 -3.94
CA VAL A 36 28.86 -2.97 -2.65
C VAL A 36 29.84 -2.57 -1.54
N ARG A 37 29.54 -1.48 -0.81
CA ARG A 37 30.39 -1.00 0.29
C ARG A 37 30.20 -1.80 1.57
N TYR A 38 28.96 -2.04 1.94
CA TYR A 38 28.60 -2.77 3.15
C TYR A 38 27.82 -4.04 2.79
N CYS A 39 28.29 -5.17 3.29
CA CYS A 39 27.59 -6.45 3.18
C CYS A 39 27.65 -7.17 4.53
N HIS A 40 26.56 -7.08 5.31
CA HIS A 40 26.51 -7.62 6.66
C HIS A 40 25.47 -8.73 6.77
N ALA A 41 25.86 -9.82 7.43
CA ALA A 41 24.96 -10.90 7.85
C ALA A 41 25.01 -10.98 9.39
N ILE A 42 23.88 -10.72 10.05
CA ILE A 42 23.79 -10.53 11.50
C ILE A 42 23.31 -11.81 12.21
N GLY A 43 22.61 -12.68 11.51
CA GLY A 43 21.98 -13.87 12.13
C GLY A 43 20.81 -13.51 13.03
N ASN A 44 20.73 -14.13 14.20
CA ASN A 44 19.59 -14.04 15.11
C ASN A 44 19.48 -12.73 15.91
N GLN A 45 20.28 -11.70 15.59
CA GLN A 45 20.18 -10.35 16.20
C GLN A 45 20.27 -10.39 17.75
N CYS A 46 21.25 -11.10 18.29
CA CYS A 46 21.37 -11.24 19.75
C CYS A 46 21.80 -9.95 20.46
N ASP A 47 22.50 -9.06 19.76
CA ASP A 47 23.04 -7.79 20.30
C ASP A 47 22.67 -6.62 19.39
N VAL A 48 23.16 -6.60 18.14
CA VAL A 48 22.89 -5.57 17.16
C VAL A 48 21.86 -6.07 16.14
N THR A 49 20.90 -5.23 15.80
CA THR A 49 19.85 -5.55 14.82
C THR A 49 20.23 -5.15 13.39
N VAL A 50 19.56 -5.75 12.40
CA VAL A 50 19.69 -5.34 10.98
C VAL A 50 19.41 -3.85 10.83
N CYS A 51 18.37 -3.35 11.51
CA CYS A 51 17.94 -1.95 11.34
C CYS A 51 18.91 -0.95 11.97
N GLU A 52 19.59 -1.29 13.06
CA GLU A 52 20.63 -0.44 13.65
C GLU A 52 21.84 -0.32 12.70
N LEU A 53 22.38 -1.43 12.19
CA LEU A 53 23.46 -1.37 11.20
C LEU A 53 23.03 -0.71 9.89
N ALA A 54 21.81 -0.96 9.45
CA ALA A 54 21.26 -0.29 8.28
C ALA A 54 21.14 1.22 8.47
N THR A 55 20.82 1.68 9.69
CA THR A 55 20.77 3.10 10.04
C THR A 55 22.14 3.75 9.93
N GLU A 56 23.19 3.07 10.44
CA GLU A 56 24.56 3.56 10.29
C GLU A 56 25.02 3.58 8.83
N ALA A 57 24.74 2.51 8.07
CA ALA A 57 24.99 2.49 6.63
C ALA A 57 24.21 3.59 5.87
N ALA A 58 22.97 3.88 6.31
CA ALA A 58 22.16 4.94 5.73
C ALA A 58 22.72 6.36 5.99
N ARG A 59 23.55 6.55 7.00
CA ARG A 59 24.22 7.84 7.29
C ARG A 59 25.43 8.11 6.38
N ASP A 60 26.01 7.05 5.80
CA ASP A 60 27.13 7.20 4.86
C ASP A 60 26.66 7.93 3.58
N PRO A 61 27.22 9.13 3.25
CA PRO A 61 26.77 9.92 2.09
C PRO A 61 27.00 9.24 0.75
N ASP A 62 27.89 8.27 0.66
CA ASP A 62 28.18 7.55 -0.57
C ASP A 62 27.18 6.42 -0.85
N ILE A 63 26.45 5.97 0.15
CA ILE A 63 25.36 4.98 -0.07
C ILE A 63 24.18 5.67 -0.77
N LYS A 64 23.75 5.05 -1.88
CA LYS A 64 22.64 5.51 -2.74
C LYS A 64 21.48 4.52 -2.79
N LEU A 65 21.68 3.31 -2.30
CA LEU A 65 20.68 2.25 -2.23
C LEU A 65 20.96 1.33 -1.04
N LEU A 66 19.92 1.09 -0.23
CA LEU A 66 19.98 0.18 0.91
C LEU A 66 19.07 -1.02 0.68
N LEU A 67 19.62 -2.22 0.79
CA LEU A 67 18.93 -3.49 0.59
C LEU A 67 18.89 -4.27 1.89
N LEU A 68 17.70 -4.68 2.31
CA LEU A 68 17.47 -5.38 3.57
C LEU A 68 16.83 -6.75 3.33
N TYR A 69 17.26 -7.73 4.12
CA TYR A 69 16.59 -9.01 4.25
C TYR A 69 16.23 -9.27 5.71
N LEU A 70 14.92 -9.38 5.99
CA LEU A 70 14.35 -9.55 7.34
C LEU A 70 13.54 -10.84 7.43
N GLU A 71 13.76 -11.61 8.48
CA GLU A 71 12.97 -12.79 8.85
C GLU A 71 11.97 -12.45 9.96
N GLY A 72 12.41 -11.67 10.95
CA GLY A 72 11.60 -11.13 12.04
C GLY A 72 11.85 -9.64 12.28
N ILE A 73 10.91 -8.98 12.93
CA ILE A 73 11.01 -7.57 13.34
C ILE A 73 10.80 -7.54 14.85
N PRO A 74 11.89 -7.58 15.63
CA PRO A 74 11.78 -7.58 17.09
C PRO A 74 11.35 -6.22 17.65
N ASP A 75 11.76 -5.13 16.99
CA ASP A 75 11.43 -3.76 17.38
C ASP A 75 11.16 -2.90 16.13
N ALA A 76 9.92 -2.46 15.99
CA ALA A 76 9.51 -1.56 14.92
C ALA A 76 10.12 -0.16 15.06
N GLY A 77 10.53 0.26 16.25
CA GLY A 77 11.19 1.55 16.51
C GLY A 77 12.51 1.70 15.76
N HIS A 78 13.31 0.64 15.66
CA HIS A 78 14.55 0.66 14.88
C HIS A 78 14.30 0.85 13.37
N ILE A 79 13.22 0.26 12.83
CA ILE A 79 12.82 0.51 11.43
C ILE A 79 12.39 1.97 11.24
N ALA A 80 11.65 2.50 12.20
CA ALA A 80 11.21 3.88 12.18
C ALA A 80 12.38 4.87 12.20
N GLN A 81 13.44 4.60 12.97
CA GLN A 81 14.69 5.38 12.99
C GLN A 81 15.43 5.32 11.66
N LEU A 82 15.61 4.12 11.11
CA LEU A 82 16.17 3.94 9.77
C LEU A 82 15.41 4.74 8.72
N ALA A 83 14.07 4.64 8.75
CA ALA A 83 13.21 5.33 7.81
C ALA A 83 13.31 6.86 7.94
N ALA A 84 13.53 7.41 9.13
CA ALA A 84 13.75 8.85 9.32
C ALA A 84 15.02 9.30 8.59
N VAL A 85 16.15 8.62 8.80
CA VAL A 85 17.42 8.89 8.10
C VAL A 85 17.26 8.72 6.58
N ALA A 86 16.56 7.68 6.14
CA ALA A 86 16.32 7.44 4.73
C ALA A 86 15.47 8.55 4.07
N ARG A 87 14.43 9.06 4.77
CA ARG A 87 13.61 10.17 4.29
C ARG A 87 14.39 11.48 4.17
N GLU A 88 15.17 11.83 5.19
CA GLU A 88 16.03 13.02 5.18
C GLU A 88 16.97 13.02 3.96
N ARG A 89 17.55 11.85 3.65
CA ARG A 89 18.51 11.69 2.56
C ARG A 89 17.91 11.37 1.20
N GLU A 90 16.60 11.23 1.09
CA GLU A 90 15.94 10.65 -0.10
C GLU A 90 16.57 9.29 -0.51
N LEU A 91 17.01 8.50 0.46
CA LEU A 91 17.67 7.23 0.24
C LEU A 91 16.64 6.11 0.03
N PRO A 92 16.60 5.46 -1.13
CA PRO A 92 15.75 4.30 -1.34
C PRO A 92 16.16 3.13 -0.44
N VAL A 93 15.18 2.56 0.25
CA VAL A 93 15.32 1.35 1.06
C VAL A 93 14.39 0.28 0.49
N LEU A 94 14.99 -0.83 0.05
CA LEU A 94 14.25 -2.00 -0.41
C LEU A 94 14.36 -3.11 0.63
N VAL A 95 13.26 -3.76 0.94
CA VAL A 95 13.24 -4.82 1.95
C VAL A 95 12.54 -6.08 1.45
N VAL A 96 13.18 -7.21 1.58
CA VAL A 96 12.51 -8.52 1.61
C VAL A 96 12.20 -8.84 3.06
N LYS A 97 10.92 -8.97 3.40
CA LYS A 97 10.47 -9.55 4.68
C LYS A 97 9.84 -10.90 4.37
N SER A 98 10.52 -11.96 4.78
CA SER A 98 10.08 -13.34 4.57
C SER A 98 8.81 -13.69 5.38
N GLY A 99 8.13 -14.79 5.03
CA GLY A 99 6.94 -15.24 5.74
C GLY A 99 5.66 -14.49 5.34
N ARG A 100 5.45 -14.20 4.05
CA ARG A 100 4.22 -13.56 3.53
C ARG A 100 2.99 -14.45 3.57
N THR A 101 3.17 -15.76 3.35
CA THR A 101 2.09 -16.74 3.29
C THR A 101 2.07 -17.62 4.53
N SER A 102 0.95 -18.29 4.81
CA SER A 102 0.86 -19.23 5.93
C SER A 102 1.90 -20.35 5.84
N ALA A 103 2.24 -20.81 4.64
CA ALA A 103 3.31 -21.78 4.44
C ALA A 103 4.69 -21.17 4.73
N GLY A 104 4.96 -19.96 4.24
CA GLY A 104 6.18 -19.22 4.51
C GLY A 104 6.36 -18.88 5.99
N GLN A 105 5.27 -18.51 6.67
CA GLN A 105 5.27 -18.26 8.12
C GLN A 105 5.62 -19.49 8.92
N LYS A 106 5.05 -20.66 8.57
CA LYS A 106 5.42 -21.94 9.21
C LYS A 106 6.88 -22.32 9.01
N ALA A 107 7.42 -22.09 7.80
CA ALA A 107 8.83 -22.32 7.52
C ALA A 107 9.73 -21.35 8.32
N SER A 108 9.37 -20.08 8.41
CA SER A 108 10.09 -19.08 9.18
C SER A 108 10.09 -19.38 10.69
N LEU A 109 8.94 -19.77 11.25
CA LEU A 109 8.82 -20.18 12.66
C LEU A 109 9.77 -21.33 13.03
N SER A 110 9.91 -22.33 12.16
CA SER A 110 10.83 -23.46 12.39
C SER A 110 12.31 -23.05 12.30
N HIS A 111 12.61 -21.94 11.62
CA HIS A 111 13.98 -21.46 11.40
C HIS A 111 14.41 -20.41 12.45
N THR A 112 13.51 -19.51 12.86
CA THR A 112 13.85 -18.34 13.71
C THR A 112 13.12 -18.28 15.04
N GLY A 113 12.06 -19.08 15.22
CA GLY A 113 11.23 -19.05 16.44
C GLY A 113 10.37 -17.77 16.63
N SER A 114 10.35 -16.88 15.66
CA SER A 114 9.57 -15.63 15.74
C SER A 114 8.09 -15.82 15.39
N LEU A 115 7.20 -15.22 16.18
CA LEU A 115 5.75 -15.19 15.93
C LEU A 115 5.46 -14.49 14.61
N ALA A 116 4.52 -15.06 13.84
CA ALA A 116 4.07 -14.48 12.58
C ALA A 116 3.13 -13.30 12.83
N THR A 117 3.51 -12.14 12.33
CA THR A 117 2.64 -10.96 12.27
C THR A 117 1.76 -11.02 11.01
N GLU A 118 0.57 -10.44 11.06
CA GLU A 118 -0.28 -10.33 9.87
C GLU A 118 0.45 -9.58 8.75
N ASP A 119 0.57 -10.19 7.57
CA ASP A 119 1.40 -9.69 6.48
C ASP A 119 0.97 -8.30 5.95
N ARG A 120 -0.35 -8.01 6.02
CA ARG A 120 -0.90 -6.70 5.63
C ARG A 120 -0.47 -5.57 6.56
N VAL A 121 -0.30 -5.86 7.86
CA VAL A 121 0.21 -4.89 8.85
C VAL A 121 1.67 -4.54 8.54
N VAL A 122 2.47 -5.56 8.19
CA VAL A 122 3.87 -5.34 7.75
C VAL A 122 3.94 -4.43 6.54
N ASP A 123 3.11 -4.68 5.51
CA ASP A 123 3.05 -3.83 4.32
C ASP A 123 2.61 -2.39 4.64
N ALA A 124 1.58 -2.25 5.50
CA ALA A 124 1.10 -0.93 5.95
C ALA A 124 2.21 -0.15 6.67
N PHE A 125 2.95 -0.83 7.56
CA PHE A 125 4.03 -0.22 8.32
C PHE A 125 5.19 0.24 7.42
N PHE A 126 5.67 -0.60 6.50
CA PHE A 126 6.73 -0.20 5.58
C PHE A 126 6.29 0.95 4.68
N ASN A 127 5.09 0.90 4.11
CA ASN A 127 4.55 1.98 3.29
C ASN A 127 4.44 3.29 4.07
N PHE A 128 3.95 3.23 5.32
CA PHE A 128 3.86 4.39 6.21
C PHE A 128 5.23 5.05 6.43
N HIS A 129 6.29 4.27 6.52
CA HIS A 129 7.65 4.74 6.74
C HIS A 129 8.43 5.10 5.47
N GLY A 130 7.88 4.87 4.28
CA GLY A 130 8.54 5.17 3.01
C GLY A 130 9.52 4.10 2.55
N ILE A 131 9.42 2.88 3.10
CA ILE A 131 10.26 1.71 2.76
C ILE A 131 9.52 0.85 1.75
N LYS A 132 10.19 0.46 0.67
CA LYS A 132 9.59 -0.41 -0.35
C LYS A 132 9.84 -1.87 -0.03
N ARG A 133 8.78 -2.60 0.29
CA ARG A 133 8.84 -4.06 0.38
C ARG A 133 8.79 -4.69 -0.99
N VAL A 134 9.65 -5.70 -1.21
CA VAL A 134 9.74 -6.48 -2.45
C VAL A 134 9.53 -7.97 -2.14
N ASP A 135 9.25 -8.77 -3.18
CA ASP A 135 8.81 -10.15 -2.97
C ASP A 135 9.96 -11.13 -2.73
N ASP A 136 11.09 -10.89 -3.38
CA ASP A 136 12.25 -11.78 -3.35
C ASP A 136 13.57 -11.02 -3.57
N VAL A 137 14.67 -11.78 -3.63
CA VAL A 137 16.01 -11.26 -3.89
C VAL A 137 16.12 -10.62 -5.28
N GLY A 138 15.38 -11.12 -6.26
CA GLY A 138 15.32 -10.50 -7.59
C GLY A 138 14.81 -9.06 -7.53
N GLY A 139 13.77 -8.82 -6.73
CA GLY A 139 13.25 -7.48 -6.46
C GLY A 139 14.23 -6.56 -5.74
N LEU A 140 15.19 -7.08 -4.97
CA LEU A 140 16.29 -6.28 -4.41
C LEU A 140 17.32 -5.88 -5.48
N VAL A 141 17.69 -6.81 -6.36
CA VAL A 141 18.87 -6.68 -7.21
C VAL A 141 18.57 -6.13 -8.61
N TYR A 142 17.56 -6.67 -9.29
CA TYR A 142 17.36 -6.35 -10.71
C TYR A 142 17.02 -4.87 -10.96
N PRO A 143 16.27 -4.17 -10.11
CA PRO A 143 16.04 -2.73 -10.27
C PRO A 143 17.18 -1.84 -9.78
N ALA A 144 18.23 -2.38 -9.14
CA ALA A 144 19.28 -1.58 -8.50
C ALA A 144 19.88 -0.51 -9.42
N GLU A 145 20.15 -0.87 -10.69
CA GLU A 145 20.68 0.08 -11.69
C GLU A 145 19.80 1.33 -11.86
N LEU A 146 18.47 1.19 -11.75
CA LEU A 146 17.53 2.33 -11.85
C LEU A 146 17.72 3.31 -10.68
N TYR A 147 17.82 2.79 -9.46
CA TYR A 147 18.01 3.61 -8.26
C TYR A 147 19.35 4.37 -8.27
N LEU A 148 20.38 3.78 -8.83
CA LEU A 148 21.71 4.38 -8.93
C LEU A 148 21.79 5.52 -9.95
N LYS A 149 20.85 5.61 -10.89
CA LYS A 149 20.74 6.71 -11.85
C LYS A 149 20.20 8.00 -11.22
N ARG A 150 19.62 7.94 -10.02
CA ARG A 150 19.04 9.08 -9.31
C ARG A 150 17.96 9.83 -10.11
N TRP A 151 17.30 9.15 -11.04
CA TRP A 151 16.12 9.67 -11.71
C TRP A 151 15.00 9.91 -10.71
N LYS A 152 14.20 10.95 -10.97
CA LYS A 152 12.99 11.24 -10.19
C LYS A 152 11.78 10.99 -11.09
N PRO A 153 11.09 9.84 -10.93
CA PRO A 153 9.93 9.54 -11.76
C PRO A 153 8.79 10.52 -11.45
N ALA A 154 8.15 11.05 -12.51
CA ALA A 154 7.06 12.02 -12.39
C ALA A 154 5.67 11.36 -12.38
N GLY A 155 5.57 10.08 -12.82
CA GLY A 155 4.33 9.34 -12.91
C GLY A 155 4.50 7.99 -13.58
N ARG A 156 3.41 7.41 -14.10
CA ARG A 156 3.34 6.03 -14.61
C ARG A 156 3.09 5.93 -16.11
N ARG A 157 3.19 7.04 -16.85
CA ARG A 157 2.99 7.05 -18.32
C ARG A 157 4.26 6.56 -19.01
N LEU A 158 4.18 5.37 -19.61
CA LEU A 158 5.29 4.70 -20.27
C LEU A 158 5.20 4.87 -21.78
N VAL A 159 6.28 5.31 -22.40
CA VAL A 159 6.45 5.26 -23.86
C VAL A 159 7.34 4.08 -24.20
N VAL A 160 6.88 3.25 -25.13
CA VAL A 160 7.56 2.05 -25.60
C VAL A 160 8.04 2.27 -27.04
N ILE A 161 9.30 1.96 -27.30
CA ILE A 161 9.93 2.06 -28.63
C ILE A 161 10.59 0.71 -28.91
N SER A 162 10.29 0.07 -30.03
CA SER A 162 10.90 -1.21 -30.38
C SER A 162 11.09 -1.39 -31.88
N ASN A 163 12.08 -2.18 -32.27
CA ASN A 163 12.21 -2.70 -33.62
C ASN A 163 11.47 -4.03 -33.86
N SER A 164 10.48 -4.34 -32.99
CA SER A 164 9.67 -5.56 -33.07
C SER A 164 8.26 -5.31 -32.58
N GLY A 165 7.26 -5.52 -33.45
CA GLY A 165 5.86 -5.42 -33.08
C GLY A 165 5.46 -6.40 -31.97
N THR A 166 6.05 -7.61 -31.93
CA THR A 166 5.83 -8.57 -30.85
C THR A 166 6.28 -7.99 -29.50
N ALA A 167 7.46 -7.37 -29.45
CA ALA A 167 7.94 -6.75 -28.21
C ALA A 167 7.06 -5.57 -27.80
N CYS A 168 6.55 -4.77 -28.75
CA CYS A 168 5.59 -3.71 -28.48
C CYS A 168 4.32 -4.23 -27.79
N VAL A 169 3.70 -5.29 -28.33
CA VAL A 169 2.48 -5.90 -27.78
C VAL A 169 2.75 -6.49 -26.38
N MET A 170 3.82 -7.28 -26.24
CA MET A 170 4.16 -7.91 -24.95
C MET A 170 4.47 -6.87 -23.86
N THR A 171 5.15 -5.78 -24.24
CA THR A 171 5.43 -4.68 -23.30
C THR A 171 4.16 -3.95 -22.87
N ALA A 172 3.26 -3.64 -23.83
CA ALA A 172 2.01 -2.97 -23.52
C ALA A 172 1.13 -3.80 -22.55
N ASP A 173 1.04 -5.12 -22.80
CA ASP A 173 0.32 -6.04 -21.92
C ASP A 173 0.94 -6.11 -20.52
N ALA A 174 2.25 -6.24 -20.42
CA ALA A 174 2.96 -6.27 -19.14
C ALA A 174 2.80 -4.95 -18.38
N ALA A 175 2.95 -3.81 -19.07
CA ALA A 175 2.81 -2.48 -18.49
C ALA A 175 1.39 -2.24 -17.94
N THR A 176 0.36 -2.58 -18.72
CA THR A 176 -1.03 -2.42 -18.30
C THR A 176 -1.35 -3.29 -17.08
N ARG A 177 -0.91 -4.56 -17.05
CA ARG A 177 -1.08 -5.44 -15.88
C ARG A 177 -0.35 -4.92 -14.64
N ALA A 178 0.78 -4.25 -14.81
CA ALA A 178 1.53 -3.63 -13.72
C ALA A 178 0.94 -2.28 -13.26
N GLY A 179 -0.14 -1.77 -13.89
CA GLY A 179 -0.75 -0.48 -13.57
C GLY A 179 0.02 0.73 -14.11
N MET A 180 0.85 0.53 -15.14
CA MET A 180 1.42 1.62 -15.93
C MET A 180 0.47 2.02 -17.08
N GLN A 181 0.61 3.23 -17.57
CA GLN A 181 -0.27 3.81 -18.58
C GLN A 181 0.47 3.88 -19.93
N ILE A 182 -0.11 3.27 -20.95
CA ILE A 182 0.35 3.36 -22.34
C ILE A 182 -0.57 4.33 -23.08
N ASN A 183 -0.31 5.62 -22.94
CA ASN A 183 -1.10 6.66 -23.57
C ASN A 183 -0.58 6.93 -24.99
N GLU A 184 -1.47 7.35 -25.90
CA GLU A 184 -1.06 7.82 -27.21
C GLU A 184 -0.17 9.06 -27.10
N LEU A 185 0.81 9.17 -27.99
CA LEU A 185 1.63 10.38 -28.12
C LEU A 185 0.77 11.55 -28.62
N GLN A 186 1.16 12.76 -28.28
CA GLN A 186 0.45 13.95 -28.76
C GLN A 186 0.40 14.01 -30.30
N PRO A 187 -0.66 14.54 -30.90
CA PRO A 187 -0.79 14.65 -32.37
C PRO A 187 0.39 15.37 -33.03
N SER A 188 0.96 16.37 -32.36
CA SER A 188 2.17 17.08 -32.82
C SER A 188 3.38 16.17 -32.87
N THR A 189 3.56 15.32 -31.87
CA THR A 189 4.65 14.32 -31.80
C THR A 189 4.48 13.28 -32.92
N GLN A 190 3.26 12.76 -33.10
CA GLN A 190 2.95 11.81 -34.16
C GLN A 190 3.21 12.41 -35.53
N ALA A 191 2.81 13.66 -35.77
CA ALA A 191 3.05 14.36 -37.06
C ALA A 191 4.56 14.63 -37.30
N ALA A 192 5.33 14.85 -36.25
CA ALA A 192 6.79 14.99 -36.37
C ALA A 192 7.47 13.66 -36.69
N LEU A 193 7.08 12.58 -36.01
CA LEU A 193 7.55 11.22 -36.28
C LEU A 193 7.24 10.75 -37.69
N ALA A 194 6.06 11.07 -38.24
CA ALA A 194 5.65 10.73 -39.59
C ALA A 194 6.55 11.33 -40.70
N LYS A 195 7.32 12.37 -40.36
CA LYS A 195 8.28 12.96 -41.31
C LYS A 195 9.61 12.21 -41.37
N VAL A 196 9.92 11.43 -40.35
CA VAL A 196 11.20 10.75 -40.13
C VAL A 196 11.05 9.24 -40.28
N LEU A 197 9.95 8.69 -39.77
CA LEU A 197 9.69 7.26 -39.82
C LEU A 197 9.16 6.82 -41.20
N PRO A 198 9.53 5.61 -41.66
CA PRO A 198 8.96 5.06 -42.88
C PRO A 198 7.46 4.75 -42.68
N SER A 199 6.72 4.71 -43.78
CA SER A 199 5.24 4.57 -43.78
C SER A 199 4.72 3.27 -43.14
N PHE A 200 5.56 2.26 -43.00
CA PHE A 200 5.20 0.98 -42.34
C PHE A 200 5.43 0.97 -40.85
N ALA A 201 6.10 2.01 -40.28
CA ALA A 201 6.28 2.14 -38.83
C ALA A 201 5.02 2.75 -38.19
N THR A 202 4.84 2.51 -36.90
CA THR A 202 3.76 3.15 -36.12
C THR A 202 4.25 4.42 -35.44
N MET A 203 3.45 5.48 -35.46
CA MET A 203 3.74 6.77 -34.83
C MET A 203 3.02 6.94 -33.47
N VAL A 204 2.20 5.96 -33.11
CA VAL A 204 1.50 5.91 -31.82
C VAL A 204 2.31 5.11 -30.79
N ASN A 205 2.01 5.28 -29.52
CA ASN A 205 2.62 4.47 -28.47
C ASN A 205 1.88 3.12 -28.32
N PRO A 206 2.55 1.97 -28.41
CA PRO A 206 3.98 1.72 -28.68
C PRO A 206 4.46 2.12 -30.08
N VAL A 207 5.64 2.72 -30.16
CA VAL A 207 6.28 3.09 -31.44
C VAL A 207 7.02 1.88 -31.99
N ASP A 208 6.44 1.20 -32.98
CA ASP A 208 7.08 0.10 -33.70
C ASP A 208 7.82 0.61 -34.94
N ILE A 209 9.14 0.65 -34.84
CA ILE A 209 10.01 1.06 -35.95
C ILE A 209 10.41 -0.09 -36.86
N THR A 210 9.98 -1.30 -36.56
CA THR A 210 10.23 -2.52 -37.33
C THR A 210 11.73 -2.71 -37.72
N ALA A 211 12.04 -3.20 -38.92
CA ALA A 211 13.40 -3.38 -39.41
C ALA A 211 14.06 -2.07 -39.90
N ALA A 212 13.45 -0.90 -39.68
CA ALA A 212 13.97 0.37 -40.21
C ALA A 212 15.39 0.71 -39.70
N LEU A 213 15.77 0.24 -38.50
CA LEU A 213 17.14 0.40 -37.98
C LEU A 213 18.21 -0.28 -38.82
N LEU A 214 17.87 -1.31 -39.59
CA LEU A 214 18.82 -1.98 -40.47
C LEU A 214 19.19 -1.11 -41.69
N SER A 215 18.23 -0.35 -42.18
CA SER A 215 18.44 0.55 -43.36
C SER A 215 18.89 1.96 -42.96
N ASN A 216 18.58 2.37 -41.71
CA ASN A 216 18.96 3.68 -41.19
C ASN A 216 19.45 3.56 -39.72
N SER A 217 20.76 3.44 -39.53
CA SER A 217 21.40 3.36 -38.22
C SER A 217 21.30 4.66 -37.41
N ARG A 218 20.88 5.77 -38.00
CA ARG A 218 20.70 7.07 -37.32
C ARG A 218 19.30 7.28 -36.80
N LEU A 219 18.39 6.34 -37.06
CA LEU A 219 16.97 6.50 -36.78
C LEU A 219 16.68 6.79 -35.29
N PHE A 220 17.43 6.22 -34.36
CA PHE A 220 17.28 6.58 -32.94
C PHE A 220 17.66 8.03 -32.66
N GLY A 221 18.79 8.50 -33.25
CA GLY A 221 19.18 9.91 -33.13
C GLY A 221 18.13 10.87 -33.72
N ASP A 222 17.37 10.42 -34.71
CA ASP A 222 16.35 11.24 -35.38
C ASP A 222 15.01 11.24 -34.61
N ILE A 223 14.56 10.09 -34.03
CA ILE A 223 13.23 9.97 -33.41
C ILE A 223 13.24 10.26 -31.89
N LEU A 224 14.31 9.90 -31.19
CA LEU A 224 14.34 10.06 -29.71
C LEU A 224 14.21 11.53 -29.28
N PRO A 225 14.85 12.53 -29.93
CA PRO A 225 14.65 13.94 -29.58
C PRO A 225 13.20 14.42 -29.81
N ILE A 226 12.49 13.85 -30.81
CA ILE A 226 11.06 14.15 -31.03
C ILE A 226 10.21 13.61 -29.87
N ILE A 227 10.46 12.36 -29.48
CA ILE A 227 9.74 11.70 -28.38
C ILE A 227 10.07 12.34 -27.02
N ALA A 228 11.31 12.84 -26.84
CA ALA A 228 11.72 13.55 -25.63
C ALA A 228 10.81 14.73 -25.28
N GLN A 229 10.30 15.41 -26.32
CA GLN A 229 9.46 16.60 -26.19
C GLN A 229 7.98 16.28 -25.92
N ASP A 230 7.57 15.00 -25.98
CA ASP A 230 6.19 14.63 -25.69
C ASP A 230 5.88 14.81 -24.19
N PRO A 231 4.91 15.66 -23.83
CA PRO A 231 4.57 15.92 -22.42
C PRO A 231 3.85 14.76 -21.74
N GLY A 232 3.39 13.79 -22.52
CA GLY A 232 2.64 12.61 -22.06
C GLY A 232 3.50 11.47 -21.53
N SER A 233 4.83 11.64 -21.40
CA SER A 233 5.78 10.59 -21.02
C SER A 233 6.39 10.83 -19.63
N ASP A 234 6.41 9.80 -18.78
CA ASP A 234 7.09 9.81 -17.48
C ASP A 234 8.30 8.88 -17.45
N ALA A 235 8.29 7.84 -18.29
CA ALA A 235 9.34 6.85 -18.42
C ALA A 235 9.37 6.26 -19.83
N PHE A 236 10.50 5.64 -20.19
CA PHE A 236 10.71 5.06 -21.51
C PHE A 236 11.25 3.62 -21.42
N LEU A 237 10.77 2.76 -22.31
CA LEU A 237 11.32 1.43 -22.53
C LEU A 237 11.69 1.29 -24.00
N ILE A 238 12.98 1.07 -24.26
CA ILE A 238 13.52 0.85 -25.61
C ILE A 238 13.87 -0.64 -25.72
N SER A 239 13.12 -1.39 -26.54
CA SER A 239 13.36 -2.81 -26.78
C SER A 239 14.04 -3.03 -28.14
N VAL A 240 15.21 -3.68 -28.10
CA VAL A 240 16.00 -4.06 -29.28
C VAL A 240 16.21 -5.57 -29.28
N PRO A 241 15.15 -6.38 -29.46
CA PRO A 241 15.25 -7.84 -29.40
C PRO A 241 16.06 -8.43 -30.56
N VAL A 242 16.12 -7.72 -31.68
CA VAL A 242 16.81 -8.17 -32.88
C VAL A 242 17.85 -7.13 -33.30
N ALA A 243 19.14 -7.48 -33.22
CA ALA A 243 20.24 -6.72 -33.76
C ALA A 243 21.31 -7.70 -34.31
N GLY A 244 21.52 -7.68 -35.60
CA GLY A 244 22.47 -8.54 -36.32
C GLY A 244 23.49 -7.75 -37.12
N ARG A 245 24.08 -8.39 -38.15
CA ARG A 245 24.98 -7.69 -39.06
C ARG A 245 24.27 -6.52 -39.74
N GLY A 246 24.93 -5.36 -39.78
CA GLY A 246 24.41 -4.14 -40.38
C GLY A 246 23.74 -3.18 -39.40
N TYR A 247 23.49 -3.60 -38.15
CA TYR A 247 23.02 -2.71 -37.07
C TYR A 247 24.22 -2.02 -36.41
N ASP A 248 24.20 -0.69 -36.33
CA ASP A 248 25.18 0.08 -35.55
C ASP A 248 24.72 0.23 -34.10
N VAL A 249 24.94 -0.84 -33.33
CA VAL A 249 24.52 -0.91 -31.91
C VAL A 249 25.24 0.14 -31.06
N ASP A 250 26.48 0.53 -31.43
CA ASP A 250 27.22 1.58 -30.74
C ASP A 250 26.53 2.95 -30.90
N ALA A 251 26.03 3.24 -32.11
CA ALA A 251 25.21 4.45 -32.32
C ALA A 251 23.91 4.39 -31.50
N PHE A 252 23.21 3.28 -31.53
CA PHE A 252 21.96 3.11 -30.76
C PHE A 252 22.18 3.33 -29.25
N ALA A 253 23.25 2.80 -28.71
CA ALA A 253 23.60 2.97 -27.29
C ALA A 253 23.93 4.43 -26.95
N ARG A 254 24.71 5.12 -27.83
CA ARG A 254 25.01 6.55 -27.64
C ARG A 254 23.75 7.42 -27.71
N ASP A 255 22.88 7.19 -28.69
CA ASP A 255 21.66 7.98 -28.87
C ASP A 255 20.68 7.77 -27.73
N ALA A 256 20.51 6.53 -27.25
CA ALA A 256 19.67 6.22 -26.09
C ALA A 256 20.24 6.82 -24.77
N ALA A 257 21.57 6.84 -24.60
CA ALA A 257 22.21 7.45 -23.43
C ALA A 257 22.08 9.00 -23.46
N ALA A 258 22.24 9.62 -24.63
CA ALA A 258 21.98 11.05 -24.82
C ALA A 258 20.53 11.40 -24.49
N PHE A 259 19.58 10.61 -25.02
CA PHE A 259 18.16 10.75 -24.73
C PHE A 259 17.84 10.64 -23.24
N ALA A 260 18.40 9.65 -22.52
CA ALA A 260 18.20 9.49 -21.08
C ALA A 260 18.75 10.70 -20.30
N THR A 261 19.86 11.28 -20.75
CA THR A 261 20.46 12.48 -20.16
C THR A 261 19.62 13.73 -20.44
N GLU A 262 19.16 13.90 -21.68
CA GLU A 262 18.34 15.05 -22.09
C GLU A 262 16.99 15.09 -21.41
N THR A 263 16.32 13.94 -21.30
CA THR A 263 15.00 13.85 -20.68
C THR A 263 15.06 13.92 -19.14
N GLY A 264 16.16 13.45 -18.54
CA GLY A 264 16.26 13.26 -17.09
C GLY A 264 15.25 12.25 -16.53
N LYS A 265 14.55 11.51 -17.39
CA LYS A 265 13.50 10.53 -17.05
C LYS A 265 14.05 9.11 -17.05
N PRO A 266 13.41 8.15 -16.36
CA PRO A 266 13.79 6.74 -16.44
C PRO A 266 13.73 6.18 -17.85
N VAL A 267 14.86 5.63 -18.31
CA VAL A 267 15.00 4.93 -19.59
C VAL A 267 15.56 3.54 -19.33
N VAL A 268 14.84 2.51 -19.74
CA VAL A 268 15.27 1.11 -19.62
C VAL A 268 15.42 0.48 -21.00
N ILE A 269 16.44 -0.35 -21.15
CA ILE A 269 16.72 -1.08 -22.38
C ILE A 269 16.32 -2.54 -22.18
N VAL A 270 15.73 -3.14 -23.22
CA VAL A 270 15.45 -4.56 -23.27
C VAL A 270 16.15 -5.19 -24.47
N THR A 271 16.95 -6.21 -24.22
CA THR A 271 17.54 -7.04 -25.28
C THR A 271 17.97 -8.40 -24.74
N PRO A 272 17.59 -9.52 -25.38
CA PRO A 272 18.05 -10.85 -24.99
C PRO A 272 19.47 -11.16 -25.48
N GLN A 273 20.11 -10.27 -26.26
CA GLN A 273 21.41 -10.49 -26.86
C GLN A 273 22.55 -9.97 -25.96
N PRO A 274 23.42 -10.83 -25.35
CA PRO A 274 24.43 -10.38 -24.39
C PRO A 274 25.42 -9.35 -24.94
N LYS A 275 25.80 -9.47 -26.21
CA LYS A 275 26.73 -8.52 -26.86
C LYS A 275 26.10 -7.14 -27.04
N VAL A 276 24.81 -7.09 -27.38
CA VAL A 276 24.02 -5.85 -27.50
C VAL A 276 23.82 -5.24 -26.12
N ALA A 277 23.43 -6.06 -25.15
CA ALA A 277 23.23 -5.64 -23.75
C ALA A 277 24.48 -4.97 -23.17
N ARG A 278 25.67 -5.52 -23.44
CA ARG A 278 26.94 -4.94 -22.98
C ARG A 278 27.13 -3.52 -23.51
N LYS A 279 26.85 -3.26 -24.78
CA LYS A 279 27.02 -1.93 -25.39
C LYS A 279 26.14 -0.87 -24.69
N PHE A 280 24.90 -1.21 -24.37
CA PHE A 280 24.01 -0.31 -23.65
C PHE A 280 24.43 -0.13 -22.19
N ARG A 281 24.93 -1.18 -21.51
CA ARG A 281 25.49 -1.04 -20.15
C ARG A 281 26.76 -0.20 -20.13
N ASP A 282 27.65 -0.39 -21.10
CA ASP A 282 28.88 0.42 -21.24
C ASP A 282 28.53 1.91 -21.47
N ALA A 283 27.39 2.19 -22.13
CA ALA A 283 26.83 3.53 -22.27
C ALA A 283 26.08 4.01 -21.00
N GLY A 284 26.07 3.21 -19.94
CA GLY A 284 25.50 3.55 -18.64
C GLY A 284 23.98 3.42 -18.57
N LEU A 285 23.33 2.61 -19.38
CA LEU A 285 21.88 2.39 -19.34
C LEU A 285 21.53 1.09 -18.60
N PRO A 286 20.43 1.06 -17.83
CA PRO A 286 19.88 -0.16 -17.25
C PRO A 286 19.36 -1.10 -18.35
N VAL A 287 19.82 -2.37 -18.32
CA VAL A 287 19.49 -3.35 -19.34
C VAL A 287 18.88 -4.61 -18.73
N PHE A 288 17.75 -5.01 -19.30
CA PHE A 288 17.00 -6.21 -18.94
C PHE A 288 16.97 -7.19 -20.11
N THR A 289 16.73 -8.46 -19.81
CA THR A 289 16.65 -9.51 -20.82
C THR A 289 15.28 -9.60 -21.46
N LEU A 290 14.22 -9.40 -20.64
CA LEU A 290 12.82 -9.52 -21.05
C LEU A 290 12.04 -8.25 -20.73
N GLU A 291 11.02 -7.96 -21.54
CA GLU A 291 10.13 -6.82 -21.37
C GLU A 291 9.39 -6.86 -20.01
N SER A 292 8.95 -8.05 -19.58
CA SER A 292 8.26 -8.22 -18.31
C SER A 292 9.14 -7.89 -17.10
N GLU A 293 10.43 -8.23 -17.15
CA GLU A 293 11.42 -7.87 -16.12
C GLU A 293 11.65 -6.35 -16.07
N ALA A 294 11.83 -5.73 -17.23
CA ALA A 294 12.03 -4.29 -17.34
C ALA A 294 10.83 -3.50 -16.82
N VAL A 295 9.61 -3.92 -17.20
CA VAL A 295 8.37 -3.31 -16.73
C VAL A 295 8.22 -3.47 -15.21
N ALA A 296 8.48 -4.67 -14.67
CA ALA A 296 8.40 -4.93 -13.23
C ALA A 296 9.40 -4.06 -12.45
N ALA A 297 10.65 -3.98 -12.92
CA ALA A 297 11.69 -3.16 -12.31
C ALA A 297 11.35 -1.66 -12.36
N LEU A 298 10.85 -1.19 -13.50
CA LEU A 298 10.45 0.21 -13.67
C LEU A 298 9.24 0.57 -12.81
N HIS A 299 8.22 -0.29 -12.76
CA HIS A 299 7.06 -0.11 -11.88
C HIS A 299 7.47 -0.10 -10.41
N GLN A 300 8.34 -1.03 -9.99
CA GLN A 300 8.88 -1.05 -8.63
C GLN A 300 9.62 0.24 -8.29
N PHE A 301 10.49 0.71 -9.19
CA PHE A 301 11.24 1.96 -9.03
C PHE A 301 10.29 3.16 -8.85
N ILE A 302 9.29 3.31 -9.72
CA ILE A 302 8.31 4.40 -9.67
C ILE A 302 7.52 4.34 -8.34
N THR A 303 6.97 3.18 -8.01
CA THR A 303 6.16 3.01 -6.80
C THR A 303 6.96 3.17 -5.51
N SER A 304 8.24 2.84 -5.51
CA SER A 304 9.16 3.09 -4.40
C SER A 304 9.34 4.60 -4.15
N HIS A 305 9.53 5.39 -5.21
CA HIS A 305 9.63 6.84 -5.10
C HIS A 305 8.30 7.48 -4.67
N GLU A 306 7.17 6.97 -5.15
CA GLU A 306 5.85 7.41 -4.70
C GLU A 306 5.66 7.19 -3.19
N VAL A 307 6.01 6.01 -2.69
CA VAL A 307 5.91 5.66 -1.26
C VAL A 307 6.82 6.54 -0.42
N LEU A 308 8.07 6.75 -0.84
CA LEU A 308 9.02 7.62 -0.13
C LEU A 308 8.57 9.08 -0.14
N ALA A 309 8.13 9.60 -1.28
CA ALA A 309 7.66 10.98 -1.40
C ALA A 309 6.41 11.24 -0.54
N LEU A 310 5.49 10.26 -0.48
CA LEU A 310 4.32 10.32 0.38
C LEU A 310 4.69 10.37 1.85
N ALA A 311 5.59 9.49 2.28
CA ALA A 311 6.05 9.44 3.66
C ALA A 311 6.76 10.75 4.05
N ARG A 312 7.56 11.34 3.17
CA ARG A 312 8.19 12.65 3.38
C ARG A 312 7.16 13.78 3.49
N LYS A 313 6.20 13.85 2.56
CA LYS A 313 5.13 14.86 2.59
C LYS A 313 4.31 14.78 3.88
N ALA A 314 4.01 13.57 4.34
CA ALA A 314 3.15 13.32 5.48
C ALA A 314 3.83 13.59 6.84
N ARG A 315 5.15 13.32 6.95
CA ARG A 315 5.87 13.26 8.24
C ARG A 315 7.03 14.25 8.34
N GLY A 316 7.32 15.00 7.25
CA GLY A 316 8.48 15.87 7.19
C GLY A 316 9.80 15.09 7.26
N ASP A 317 10.90 15.83 7.27
CA ASP A 317 12.24 15.25 7.42
C ASP A 317 12.59 15.09 8.92
N ASP A 318 12.04 15.95 9.82
CA ASP A 318 12.35 16.05 11.26
C ASP A 318 11.25 15.51 12.19
N ALA A 319 10.22 14.86 11.69
CA ALA A 319 9.14 14.41 12.57
C ALA A 319 9.67 13.41 13.61
N ALA A 320 9.66 13.82 14.87
CA ALA A 320 9.78 12.90 15.99
C ALA A 320 8.76 11.78 15.74
N LEU A 321 9.27 10.58 15.51
CA LEU A 321 8.43 9.44 15.21
C LEU A 321 7.47 9.23 16.38
N PRO A 322 6.16 9.05 16.13
CA PRO A 322 5.28 8.67 17.21
C PRO A 322 5.87 7.40 17.83
N THR A 323 6.04 7.42 19.14
CA THR A 323 6.48 6.24 19.89
C THR A 323 5.55 5.09 19.50
N VAL A 324 6.09 3.99 19.01
CA VAL A 324 5.29 2.82 18.64
C VAL A 324 4.70 2.26 19.93
N ARG A 325 3.44 2.60 20.22
CA ARG A 325 2.73 2.10 21.41
C ARG A 325 2.10 0.77 21.06
N THR A 326 2.73 -0.29 21.50
CA THR A 326 2.30 -1.67 21.24
C THR A 326 1.25 -2.18 22.21
N THR A 327 1.03 -1.48 23.34
CA THR A 327 0.02 -1.84 24.34
C THR A 327 -0.84 -0.63 24.72
N ALA A 328 -2.10 -0.87 25.06
CA ALA A 328 -3.01 0.16 25.55
C ALA A 328 -2.81 0.48 27.06
N GLY A 329 -1.80 -0.09 27.71
CA GLY A 329 -1.54 0.03 29.14
C GLY A 329 -1.69 -1.31 29.89
N ALA A 330 -1.23 -1.34 31.13
CA ALA A 330 -1.38 -2.51 31.99
C ALA A 330 -2.80 -2.52 32.64
N GLY A 331 -3.64 -3.45 32.23
CA GLY A 331 -4.99 -3.60 32.78
C GLY A 331 -5.73 -4.77 32.13
N ALA A 332 -6.85 -5.18 32.73
CA ALA A 332 -7.71 -6.21 32.14
C ALA A 332 -8.51 -5.61 30.96
N ALA A 333 -8.53 -6.32 29.83
CA ALA A 333 -9.36 -5.95 28.70
C ALA A 333 -10.84 -6.00 29.06
N GLU A 334 -11.57 -4.94 28.75
CA GLU A 334 -12.99 -4.79 28.96
C GLU A 334 -13.69 -4.41 27.68
N VAL A 335 -14.72 -5.15 27.31
CA VAL A 335 -15.61 -4.80 26.20
C VAL A 335 -16.59 -3.73 26.68
N MET A 336 -16.69 -2.62 25.99
CA MET A 336 -17.71 -1.59 26.25
C MET A 336 -19.06 -2.05 25.70
N ASN A 337 -20.16 -1.67 26.36
CA ASN A 337 -21.47 -1.85 25.75
C ASN A 337 -21.62 -0.91 24.51
N GLU A 338 -22.58 -1.23 23.64
CA GLU A 338 -22.74 -0.53 22.36
C GLU A 338 -23.09 0.97 22.53
N ALA A 339 -23.91 1.32 23.54
CA ALA A 339 -24.30 2.71 23.78
C ALA A 339 -23.08 3.57 24.16
N ASP A 340 -22.26 3.08 25.09
CA ASP A 340 -21.03 3.76 25.51
C ASP A 340 -20.00 3.80 24.38
N GLY A 341 -19.89 2.73 23.59
CA GLY A 341 -19.02 2.65 22.41
C GLY A 341 -19.37 3.68 21.35
N LEU A 342 -20.65 3.79 20.98
CA LEU A 342 -21.13 4.80 20.05
C LEU A 342 -20.93 6.22 20.59
N ALA A 343 -21.19 6.44 21.88
CA ALA A 343 -20.97 7.74 22.53
C ALA A 343 -19.50 8.15 22.49
N LEU A 344 -18.57 7.23 22.78
CA LEU A 344 -17.13 7.45 22.72
C LEU A 344 -16.68 7.78 21.27
N ALA A 345 -17.12 6.99 20.28
CA ALA A 345 -16.84 7.23 18.87
C ALA A 345 -17.33 8.62 18.41
N GLY A 346 -18.57 8.97 18.81
CA GLY A 346 -19.16 10.27 18.51
C GLY A 346 -18.40 11.45 19.12
N ALA A 347 -17.97 11.31 20.39
CA ALA A 347 -17.17 12.33 21.09
C ALA A 347 -15.80 12.59 20.41
N HIS A 348 -15.26 11.60 19.69
CA HIS A 348 -14.02 11.73 18.93
C HIS A 348 -14.22 12.11 17.45
N GLY A 349 -15.45 12.50 17.08
CA GLY A 349 -15.76 13.02 15.74
C GLY A 349 -16.06 11.96 14.68
N ILE A 350 -16.33 10.73 15.08
CA ILE A 350 -16.84 9.70 14.18
C ILE A 350 -18.36 9.87 14.11
N PRO A 351 -18.95 10.06 12.92
CA PRO A 351 -20.41 10.18 12.81
C PRO A 351 -21.09 8.86 13.23
N VAL A 352 -21.96 8.93 14.22
CA VAL A 352 -22.70 7.78 14.72
C VAL A 352 -24.19 7.99 14.57
N VAL A 353 -24.94 6.91 14.48
CA VAL A 353 -26.40 6.95 14.40
C VAL A 353 -26.99 7.53 15.69
N GLU A 354 -28.09 8.30 15.55
CA GLU A 354 -28.85 8.75 16.70
C GLU A 354 -29.42 7.53 17.45
N HIS A 355 -29.17 7.44 18.75
CA HIS A 355 -29.57 6.32 19.56
C HIS A 355 -29.97 6.71 20.97
N ARG A 356 -30.71 5.86 21.66
CA ARG A 356 -31.10 6.00 23.06
C ARG A 356 -31.10 4.65 23.74
N LEU A 357 -30.49 4.60 24.93
CA LEU A 357 -30.54 3.44 25.83
C LEU A 357 -31.79 3.56 26.72
N CYS A 358 -32.60 2.52 26.74
CA CYS A 358 -33.89 2.46 27.45
C CYS A 358 -33.88 1.36 28.52
N GLN A 359 -34.45 1.66 29.69
CA GLN A 359 -34.57 0.75 30.82
C GLN A 359 -35.99 0.18 30.96
N SER A 360 -36.98 0.77 30.26
CA SER A 360 -38.37 0.35 30.31
C SER A 360 -39.03 0.40 28.94
N GLN A 361 -40.20 -0.25 28.82
CA GLN A 361 -41.03 -0.21 27.60
C GLN A 361 -41.52 1.22 27.31
N GLU A 362 -41.82 1.99 28.34
CA GLU A 362 -42.26 3.37 28.23
C GLU A 362 -41.15 4.26 27.68
N GLU A 363 -39.92 4.09 28.17
CA GLU A 363 -38.75 4.76 27.63
C GLU A 363 -38.51 4.38 26.18
N ALA A 364 -38.69 3.12 25.78
CA ALA A 364 -38.55 2.68 24.39
C ALA A 364 -39.55 3.36 23.46
N VAL A 365 -40.80 3.54 23.89
CA VAL A 365 -41.84 4.28 23.14
C VAL A 365 -41.47 5.77 23.02
N GLN A 366 -41.01 6.38 24.11
CA GLN A 366 -40.54 7.78 24.09
C GLN A 366 -39.33 7.98 23.18
N ALA A 367 -38.38 7.02 23.24
CA ALA A 367 -37.20 7.03 22.38
C ALA A 367 -37.57 6.88 20.91
N LEU A 368 -38.49 5.98 20.55
CA LEU A 368 -39.01 5.88 19.18
C LEU A 368 -39.61 7.19 18.70
N ALA A 369 -40.44 7.82 19.54
CA ALA A 369 -41.07 9.12 19.19
C ALA A 369 -40.04 10.24 18.99
N ALA A 370 -38.97 10.26 19.81
CA ALA A 370 -37.92 11.26 19.75
C ALA A 370 -36.98 11.06 18.54
N LEU A 371 -36.62 9.80 18.22
CA LEU A 371 -35.77 9.45 17.09
C LEU A 371 -36.49 9.63 15.76
N GLY A 372 -37.81 9.48 15.74
CA GLY A 372 -38.64 9.58 14.57
C GLY A 372 -38.43 8.48 13.53
N GLY A 373 -39.50 8.08 12.85
CA GLY A 373 -39.42 7.09 11.77
C GLY A 373 -39.22 5.65 12.26
N CYS A 374 -38.36 4.93 11.60
CA CYS A 374 -38.08 3.51 11.84
C CYS A 374 -36.77 3.33 12.62
N VAL A 375 -36.76 2.44 13.60
CA VAL A 375 -35.60 2.16 14.45
C VAL A 375 -35.19 0.70 14.44
N ALA A 376 -33.93 0.44 14.73
CA ALA A 376 -33.43 -0.85 15.16
C ALA A 376 -33.47 -0.90 16.70
N VAL A 377 -33.98 -2.00 17.25
CA VAL A 377 -34.04 -2.25 18.70
C VAL A 377 -33.07 -3.36 19.01
N LYS A 378 -32.10 -3.12 19.90
CA LYS A 378 -30.99 -4.02 20.18
C LYS A 378 -30.81 -4.23 21.68
N GLY A 379 -30.50 -5.45 22.13
CA GLY A 379 -30.04 -5.68 23.49
C GLY A 379 -28.66 -5.05 23.71
N CYS A 380 -28.56 -4.10 24.65
CA CYS A 380 -27.29 -3.46 24.97
C CYS A 380 -26.56 -4.32 26.01
N THR A 381 -25.44 -4.90 25.62
CA THR A 381 -24.62 -5.77 26.49
C THR A 381 -23.19 -5.83 26.01
N ALA A 382 -22.25 -5.97 26.91
CA ALA A 382 -20.85 -6.27 26.64
C ALA A 382 -20.56 -7.78 26.52
N ALA A 383 -21.52 -8.65 26.91
CA ALA A 383 -21.31 -10.09 26.99
C ALA A 383 -21.41 -10.82 25.63
N VAL A 384 -22.01 -10.19 24.62
CA VAL A 384 -22.26 -10.80 23.30
C VAL A 384 -21.94 -9.83 22.18
N THR A 385 -21.10 -10.24 21.23
CA THR A 385 -20.73 -9.45 20.04
C THR A 385 -21.70 -9.65 18.87
N HIS A 386 -22.16 -10.90 18.61
CA HIS A 386 -23.10 -11.25 17.54
C HIS A 386 -24.55 -11.32 18.07
N LYS A 387 -25.13 -10.15 18.31
CA LYS A 387 -26.46 -10.00 18.93
C LYS A 387 -27.60 -10.61 18.10
N SER A 388 -27.47 -10.59 16.78
CA SER A 388 -28.46 -11.14 15.86
C SER A 388 -28.65 -12.66 16.02
N ASP A 389 -27.56 -13.41 16.27
CA ASP A 389 -27.57 -14.87 16.36
C ASP A 389 -28.30 -15.35 17.63
N VAL A 390 -28.37 -14.50 18.62
CA VAL A 390 -29.01 -14.78 19.91
C VAL A 390 -30.38 -14.10 20.07
N GLY A 391 -30.92 -13.53 18.99
CA GLY A 391 -32.25 -12.91 18.98
C GLY A 391 -32.34 -11.59 19.76
N LEU A 392 -31.22 -10.89 19.92
CA LEU A 392 -31.15 -9.60 20.61
C LEU A 392 -31.22 -8.40 19.66
N VAL A 393 -31.72 -8.58 18.44
CA VAL A 393 -31.91 -7.50 17.44
C VAL A 393 -33.26 -7.62 16.78
N GLN A 394 -34.01 -6.52 16.72
CA GLN A 394 -35.19 -6.35 15.90
C GLN A 394 -35.08 -5.09 15.05
N LEU A 395 -35.29 -5.23 13.74
CA LEU A 395 -35.17 -4.15 12.79
C LEU A 395 -36.56 -3.66 12.33
N ASN A 396 -36.61 -2.47 11.81
CA ASN A 396 -37.79 -1.87 11.19
C ASN A 396 -38.98 -1.66 12.16
N VAL A 397 -38.70 -1.35 13.42
CA VAL A 397 -39.72 -1.02 14.43
C VAL A 397 -40.17 0.42 14.21
N SER A 398 -41.47 0.64 14.00
CA SER A 398 -42.04 1.93 13.56
C SER A 398 -43.25 2.41 14.36
N SER A 399 -43.82 1.57 15.23
CA SER A 399 -44.94 1.91 16.09
C SER A 399 -44.67 1.75 17.57
N ALA A 400 -45.41 2.45 18.41
CA ALA A 400 -45.29 2.34 19.85
C ALA A 400 -45.57 0.90 20.38
N GLU A 401 -46.48 0.18 19.72
CA GLU A 401 -46.76 -1.20 20.08
C GLU A 401 -45.61 -2.14 19.70
N GLU A 402 -45.09 -1.99 18.50
CA GLU A 402 -43.89 -2.74 18.06
C GLU A 402 -42.69 -2.46 18.97
N ALA A 403 -42.49 -1.21 19.43
CA ALA A 403 -41.39 -0.86 20.35
C ALA A 403 -41.53 -1.56 21.71
N ARG A 404 -42.75 -1.63 22.27
CA ARG A 404 -43.00 -2.39 23.48
C ARG A 404 -42.74 -3.89 23.29
N MET A 405 -43.28 -4.45 22.18
CA MET A 405 -43.08 -5.87 21.89
C MET A 405 -41.61 -6.21 21.70
N ALA A 406 -40.87 -5.38 20.95
CA ALA A 406 -39.44 -5.53 20.71
C ALA A 406 -38.64 -5.49 22.04
N PHE A 407 -38.93 -4.51 22.89
CA PHE A 407 -38.31 -4.42 24.23
C PHE A 407 -38.53 -5.70 25.06
N CYS A 408 -39.78 -6.19 25.15
CA CYS A 408 -40.10 -7.43 25.84
C CYS A 408 -39.38 -8.63 25.22
N ALA A 409 -39.47 -8.79 23.90
CA ALA A 409 -38.89 -9.95 23.21
C ALA A 409 -37.36 -10.05 23.44
N ILE A 410 -36.65 -8.90 23.38
CA ILE A 410 -35.21 -8.81 23.61
C ILE A 410 -34.87 -9.12 25.10
N THR A 411 -35.61 -8.52 26.04
CA THR A 411 -35.37 -8.77 27.47
C THR A 411 -35.66 -10.22 27.84
N ASP A 412 -36.71 -10.83 27.26
CA ASP A 412 -37.02 -12.24 27.47
C ASP A 412 -36.02 -13.19 26.82
N ALA A 413 -35.51 -12.84 25.61
CA ALA A 413 -34.45 -13.59 24.95
C ALA A 413 -33.16 -13.58 25.79
N ALA A 414 -32.77 -12.42 26.29
CA ALA A 414 -31.62 -12.26 27.19
C ALA A 414 -31.76 -13.07 28.45
N LYS A 415 -32.93 -13.00 29.13
CA LYS A 415 -33.22 -13.79 30.32
C LYS A 415 -33.12 -15.30 30.08
N ARG A 416 -33.72 -15.79 29.00
CA ARG A 416 -33.65 -17.22 28.63
C ARG A 416 -32.21 -17.72 28.43
N GLN A 417 -31.34 -16.87 27.93
CA GLN A 417 -29.94 -17.20 27.65
C GLN A 417 -28.98 -16.76 28.73
N GLN A 418 -29.49 -16.21 29.84
CA GLN A 418 -28.71 -15.69 30.98
C GLN A 418 -27.68 -14.61 30.56
N ILE A 419 -28.03 -13.81 29.57
CA ILE A 419 -27.20 -12.68 29.08
C ILE A 419 -27.54 -11.43 29.89
N PRO A 420 -26.59 -10.82 30.61
CA PRO A 420 -26.83 -9.56 31.30
C PRO A 420 -27.05 -8.42 30.29
N LEU A 421 -28.07 -7.61 30.49
CA LEU A 421 -28.33 -6.40 29.69
C LEU A 421 -28.11 -5.15 30.52
N ASP A 422 -27.43 -4.17 29.96
CA ASP A 422 -27.34 -2.79 30.46
C ASP A 422 -28.60 -1.99 30.15
N GLY A 423 -29.44 -2.49 29.23
CA GLY A 423 -30.68 -1.91 28.73
C GLY A 423 -31.01 -2.38 27.32
N VAL A 424 -31.97 -1.74 26.70
CA VAL A 424 -32.34 -1.94 25.28
C VAL A 424 -32.03 -0.66 24.51
N LEU A 425 -31.20 -0.75 23.53
CA LEU A 425 -30.78 0.36 22.67
C LEU A 425 -31.75 0.50 21.49
N LEU A 426 -32.32 1.69 21.32
CA LEU A 426 -33.03 2.07 20.12
C LEU A 426 -32.10 2.95 19.28
N ALA A 427 -31.87 2.57 18.03
CA ALA A 427 -31.05 3.32 17.08
C ALA A 427 -31.88 3.62 15.81
N ARG A 428 -31.79 4.85 15.32
CA ARG A 428 -32.49 5.25 14.08
C ARG A 428 -32.00 4.40 12.90
N MET A 429 -32.92 3.89 12.08
CA MET A 429 -32.52 3.19 10.85
C MET A 429 -31.85 4.16 9.88
N ALA A 430 -30.72 3.74 9.32
CA ALA A 430 -29.92 4.53 8.38
C ALA A 430 -29.94 3.85 7.00
N PRO A 431 -30.97 4.09 6.15
CA PRO A 431 -31.05 3.51 4.82
C PRO A 431 -30.04 4.21 3.89
N GLY A 432 -28.84 3.69 3.82
CA GLY A 432 -27.78 4.21 2.96
C GLY A 432 -27.52 3.32 1.74
N ARG A 433 -26.51 3.70 0.96
CA ARG A 433 -26.22 3.01 -0.30
C ARG A 433 -25.23 1.85 -0.15
N ARG A 434 -24.28 1.98 0.78
CA ARG A 434 -23.25 0.96 0.96
C ARG A 434 -22.90 0.80 2.43
N GLU A 435 -22.72 -0.44 2.83
CA GLU A 435 -22.14 -0.80 4.11
C GLU A 435 -20.62 -0.87 3.97
N MET A 436 -19.91 -0.16 4.84
CA MET A 436 -18.46 -0.19 4.96
C MET A 436 -18.08 -0.72 6.33
N ILE A 437 -16.85 -1.18 6.47
CA ILE A 437 -16.25 -1.49 7.78
C ILE A 437 -15.10 -0.52 8.05
N ILE A 438 -15.02 -0.04 9.28
CA ILE A 438 -13.89 0.71 9.81
C ILE A 438 -13.49 0.06 11.12
N GLY A 439 -12.25 -0.39 11.22
CA GLY A 439 -11.75 -1.02 12.44
C GLY A 439 -10.38 -0.49 12.83
N ALA A 440 -10.01 -0.76 14.07
CA ALA A 440 -8.66 -0.50 14.58
C ALA A 440 -8.29 -1.52 15.64
N HIS A 441 -7.01 -1.84 15.74
CA HIS A 441 -6.47 -2.65 16.83
C HIS A 441 -5.01 -2.29 17.10
N ARG A 442 -4.48 -2.71 18.25
CA ARG A 442 -3.06 -2.58 18.55
C ARG A 442 -2.33 -3.86 18.17
N ASP A 443 -1.44 -3.75 17.19
CA ASP A 443 -0.48 -4.81 16.89
C ASP A 443 0.66 -4.78 17.91
N PRO A 444 1.05 -5.94 18.46
CA PRO A 444 2.08 -6.01 19.50
C PRO A 444 3.48 -5.56 19.05
N THR A 445 3.74 -5.50 17.74
CA THR A 445 5.02 -5.06 17.19
C THR A 445 4.93 -3.65 16.60
N PHE A 446 3.85 -3.36 15.87
CA PHE A 446 3.73 -2.15 15.03
C PHE A 446 2.84 -1.06 15.63
N GLY A 447 2.17 -1.33 16.76
CA GLY A 447 1.29 -0.36 17.41
C GLY A 447 -0.09 -0.28 16.75
N ALA A 448 -0.72 0.90 16.82
CA ALA A 448 -2.10 1.06 16.39
C ALA A 448 -2.27 1.00 14.86
N VAL A 449 -3.15 0.12 14.40
CA VAL A 449 -3.45 -0.20 13.02
C VAL A 449 -4.91 0.10 12.73
N LEU A 450 -5.21 0.65 11.56
CA LEU A 450 -6.54 0.91 11.05
C LEU A 450 -6.89 -0.06 9.92
N THR A 451 -8.15 -0.43 9.84
CA THR A 451 -8.72 -1.20 8.74
C THR A 451 -9.89 -0.42 8.14
N VAL A 452 -9.96 -0.33 6.83
CA VAL A 452 -11.12 0.20 6.10
C VAL A 452 -11.43 -0.72 4.93
N GLY A 453 -12.71 -1.03 4.72
CA GLY A 453 -13.08 -1.95 3.66
C GLY A 453 -14.56 -1.97 3.33
N ASP A 454 -14.88 -2.81 2.35
CA ASP A 454 -16.25 -3.15 1.99
C ASP A 454 -16.89 -3.95 3.12
N GLY A 455 -18.13 -3.63 3.45
CA GLY A 455 -18.89 -4.25 4.53
C GLY A 455 -19.97 -5.22 4.02
N GLY A 456 -20.91 -5.52 4.92
CA GLY A 456 -22.04 -6.38 4.64
C GLY A 456 -21.78 -7.86 4.92
N LYS A 457 -22.80 -8.69 4.69
CA LYS A 457 -22.85 -10.10 5.12
C LYS A 457 -21.81 -11.04 4.49
N TYR A 458 -21.09 -10.60 3.45
CA TYR A 458 -20.12 -11.42 2.74
C TYR A 458 -18.66 -11.06 3.03
N VAL A 459 -18.42 -10.11 3.93
CA VAL A 459 -17.07 -9.58 4.21
C VAL A 459 -16.07 -10.65 4.64
N GLU A 460 -16.50 -11.64 5.40
CA GLU A 460 -15.62 -12.72 5.86
C GLU A 460 -15.17 -13.66 4.73
N GLN A 461 -16.02 -13.90 3.73
CA GLN A 461 -15.73 -14.80 2.61
C GLN A 461 -15.03 -14.08 1.45
N LEU A 462 -15.30 -12.79 1.27
CA LEU A 462 -14.77 -11.97 0.18
C LEU A 462 -14.18 -10.67 0.72
N PRO A 463 -13.13 -10.74 1.54
CA PRO A 463 -12.56 -9.55 2.18
C PRO A 463 -11.98 -8.60 1.14
N ASP A 464 -12.48 -7.37 1.14
CA ASP A 464 -11.95 -6.24 0.37
C ASP A 464 -11.61 -5.11 1.36
N VAL A 465 -10.42 -5.23 1.96
CA VAL A 465 -9.99 -4.35 3.03
C VAL A 465 -8.58 -3.82 2.78
N GLN A 466 -8.33 -2.60 3.25
CA GLN A 466 -7.02 -1.97 3.30
C GLN A 466 -6.61 -1.74 4.75
N VAL A 467 -5.32 -1.89 5.01
CA VAL A 467 -4.72 -1.70 6.33
C VAL A 467 -3.79 -0.49 6.30
N LEU A 468 -3.83 0.32 7.34
CA LEU A 468 -3.07 1.56 7.50
C LEU A 468 -2.55 1.67 8.93
N MET A 469 -1.50 2.47 9.16
CA MET A 469 -1.11 2.85 10.51
C MET A 469 -2.02 3.98 11.04
N ALA A 470 -2.28 4.02 12.34
CA ALA A 470 -3.18 5.01 12.95
C ALA A 470 -2.72 6.48 12.80
N GLY A 471 -1.46 6.71 12.44
CA GLY A 471 -0.91 8.03 12.08
C GLY A 471 -1.07 8.42 10.60
N ALA A 472 -1.84 7.66 9.81
CA ALA A 472 -2.02 7.94 8.39
C ALA A 472 -2.73 9.28 8.16
N THR A 473 -2.26 10.02 7.16
CA THR A 473 -2.87 11.27 6.71
C THR A 473 -4.15 11.00 5.90
N ARG A 474 -4.98 12.04 5.74
CA ARG A 474 -6.19 11.96 4.92
C ARG A 474 -5.91 11.53 3.47
N ASP A 475 -4.79 11.98 2.89
CA ASP A 475 -4.36 11.59 1.54
C ASP A 475 -3.99 10.10 1.47
N GLU A 476 -3.34 9.54 2.49
CA GLU A 476 -3.00 8.11 2.57
C GLU A 476 -4.25 7.26 2.74
N ILE A 477 -5.20 7.68 3.58
CA ILE A 477 -6.49 7.02 3.78
C ILE A 477 -7.29 6.99 2.47
N ARG A 478 -7.38 8.13 1.76
CA ARG A 478 -8.07 8.22 0.46
C ARG A 478 -7.49 7.23 -0.55
N ARG A 479 -6.17 7.19 -0.68
CA ARG A 479 -5.50 6.25 -1.60
C ARG A 479 -5.72 4.78 -1.21
N ALA A 480 -5.85 4.49 0.07
CA ALA A 480 -6.19 3.14 0.51
C ALA A 480 -7.63 2.79 0.10
N ILE A 481 -8.59 3.69 0.30
CA ILE A 481 -9.98 3.49 -0.12
C ILE A 481 -10.07 3.33 -1.66
N GLU A 482 -9.31 4.10 -2.43
CA GLU A 482 -9.24 4.00 -3.90
C GLU A 482 -8.64 2.67 -4.41
N LYS A 483 -7.90 1.94 -3.57
CA LYS A 483 -7.37 0.59 -3.88
C LYS A 483 -8.35 -0.54 -3.59
N LEU A 484 -9.46 -0.28 -2.94
CA LEU A 484 -10.50 -1.27 -2.75
C LEU A 484 -11.06 -1.72 -4.11
N ARG A 485 -11.37 -2.99 -4.24
CA ARG A 485 -11.99 -3.53 -5.48
C ARG A 485 -13.35 -2.88 -5.75
N ILE A 486 -14.05 -2.51 -4.67
CA ILE A 486 -15.35 -1.82 -4.75
C ILE A 486 -15.21 -0.33 -5.14
N ALA A 487 -14.02 0.27 -5.10
CA ALA A 487 -13.81 1.71 -5.32
C ALA A 487 -14.47 2.30 -6.58
N PRO A 488 -14.51 1.60 -7.74
CA PRO A 488 -15.20 2.13 -8.93
C PRO A 488 -16.69 2.42 -8.70
N VAL A 489 -17.34 1.73 -7.75
CA VAL A 489 -18.75 1.94 -7.41
C VAL A 489 -18.97 3.28 -6.70
N PHE A 490 -17.97 3.80 -6.00
CA PHE A 490 -18.06 5.07 -5.26
C PHE A 490 -18.25 6.28 -6.19
N ALA A 491 -17.83 6.21 -7.43
CA ALA A 491 -18.05 7.27 -8.42
C ALA A 491 -19.50 7.34 -8.94
N GLY A 492 -20.32 6.36 -8.56
CA GLY A 492 -21.67 6.15 -9.08
C GLY A 492 -21.70 5.25 -10.32
N VAL A 493 -22.68 4.37 -10.39
CA VAL A 493 -22.84 3.39 -11.46
C VAL A 493 -24.22 3.58 -12.11
N ARG A 494 -24.28 3.53 -13.44
CA ARG A 494 -25.54 3.59 -14.21
C ARG A 494 -26.44 4.79 -13.89
N GLY A 495 -25.85 5.98 -13.66
CA GLY A 495 -26.58 7.22 -13.36
C GLY A 495 -26.86 7.45 -11.88
N GLU A 496 -26.37 6.61 -11.00
CA GLU A 496 -26.37 6.87 -9.56
C GLU A 496 -25.42 8.01 -9.19
N ALA A 497 -25.74 8.73 -8.11
CA ALA A 497 -24.84 9.76 -7.58
C ALA A 497 -23.56 9.14 -7.02
N ALA A 498 -22.46 9.88 -7.02
CA ALA A 498 -21.24 9.48 -6.32
C ALA A 498 -21.51 9.37 -4.80
N MET A 499 -20.73 8.52 -4.11
CA MET A 499 -20.79 8.34 -2.67
C MET A 499 -19.86 9.30 -1.94
N ASP A 500 -20.12 9.54 -0.66
CA ASP A 500 -19.36 10.49 0.17
C ASP A 500 -18.08 9.87 0.75
N VAL A 501 -17.11 9.57 -0.12
CA VAL A 501 -15.81 9.03 0.28
C VAL A 501 -15.05 10.01 1.18
N ASP A 502 -15.31 11.31 1.07
CA ASP A 502 -14.69 12.33 1.92
C ASP A 502 -15.05 12.14 3.39
N SER A 503 -16.33 11.90 3.68
CA SER A 503 -16.80 11.63 5.05
C SER A 503 -16.26 10.30 5.60
N LEU A 504 -16.10 9.28 4.74
CA LEU A 504 -15.46 8.02 5.13
C LEU A 504 -13.98 8.24 5.51
N CYS A 505 -13.25 9.04 4.73
CA CYS A 505 -11.87 9.42 5.07
C CYS A 505 -11.78 10.13 6.41
N ASP A 506 -12.71 11.04 6.69
CA ASP A 506 -12.74 11.82 7.93
C ASP A 506 -13.07 10.93 9.14
N ALA A 507 -13.97 9.94 8.98
CA ALA A 507 -14.27 8.96 10.01
C ALA A 507 -13.06 8.06 10.34
N VAL A 508 -12.34 7.56 9.32
CA VAL A 508 -11.11 6.77 9.52
C VAL A 508 -10.02 7.60 10.19
N LEU A 509 -9.88 8.88 9.80
CA LEU A 509 -8.92 9.80 10.42
C LEU A 509 -9.27 10.05 11.90
N ALA A 510 -10.56 10.21 12.21
CA ALA A 510 -11.04 10.36 13.59
C ALA A 510 -10.74 9.11 14.44
N LEU A 511 -10.94 7.91 13.88
CA LEU A 511 -10.57 6.65 14.53
C LEU A 511 -9.06 6.57 14.79
N GLY A 512 -8.22 7.01 13.84
CA GLY A 512 -6.77 7.08 14.04
C GLY A 512 -6.38 7.99 15.20
N ARG A 513 -7.06 9.15 15.34
CA ARG A 513 -6.87 10.05 16.51
C ARG A 513 -7.29 9.40 17.82
N LEU A 514 -8.44 8.71 17.86
CA LEU A 514 -8.89 7.97 19.03
C LEU A 514 -7.86 6.92 19.47
N MET A 515 -7.32 6.15 18.53
CA MET A 515 -6.32 5.12 18.84
C MET A 515 -4.98 5.71 19.34
N ASN A 516 -4.65 6.93 18.95
CA ASN A 516 -3.45 7.62 19.40
C ASN A 516 -3.66 8.51 20.64
N ASP A 517 -4.89 8.67 21.11
CA ASP A 517 -5.20 9.42 22.33
C ASP A 517 -4.68 8.65 23.57
N GLU A 518 -3.69 9.24 24.23
CA GLU A 518 -3.08 8.66 25.42
C GLU A 518 -4.02 8.58 26.62
N SER A 519 -5.03 9.43 26.68
CA SER A 519 -6.05 9.42 27.73
C SER A 519 -7.04 8.26 27.58
N GLN A 520 -7.09 7.64 26.39
CA GLN A 520 -8.00 6.56 26.05
C GLN A 520 -7.22 5.24 25.90
N PRO A 521 -7.33 4.30 26.86
CA PRO A 521 -6.62 3.03 26.78
C PRO A 521 -7.33 2.01 25.87
N ILE A 522 -7.56 2.40 24.60
CA ILE A 522 -8.27 1.58 23.61
C ILE A 522 -7.36 0.51 23.04
N GLU A 523 -7.81 -0.74 23.07
CA GLU A 523 -7.14 -1.91 22.50
C GLU A 523 -7.63 -2.19 21.08
N SER A 524 -8.95 -2.18 20.89
CA SER A 524 -9.54 -2.35 19.56
C SER A 524 -10.88 -1.63 19.42
N VAL A 525 -11.20 -1.29 18.19
CA VAL A 525 -12.48 -0.70 17.76
C VAL A 525 -12.94 -1.43 16.49
N ASP A 526 -14.20 -1.87 16.47
CA ASP A 526 -14.88 -2.35 15.26
C ASP A 526 -16.18 -1.57 15.08
N LEU A 527 -16.26 -0.84 13.98
CA LEU A 527 -17.44 -0.10 13.53
C LEU A 527 -17.98 -0.80 12.28
N ASN A 528 -18.97 -1.67 12.48
CA ASN A 528 -19.49 -2.54 11.43
C ASN A 528 -21.00 -2.79 11.61
N PRO A 529 -21.83 -2.25 10.70
CA PRO A 529 -21.46 -1.47 9.53
C PRO A 529 -21.33 0.04 9.78
N VAL A 530 -20.58 0.69 8.89
CA VAL A 530 -20.63 2.13 8.66
C VAL A 530 -21.39 2.37 7.35
N ILE A 531 -22.51 3.05 7.42
CA ILE A 531 -23.36 3.31 6.26
C ILE A 531 -22.85 4.53 5.50
N LEU A 532 -22.52 4.35 4.23
CA LEU A 532 -22.06 5.40 3.33
C LEU A 532 -23.22 5.90 2.47
N PHE A 533 -23.40 7.22 2.42
CA PHE A 533 -24.47 7.90 1.67
C PHE A 533 -23.94 8.54 0.38
N ASP A 534 -24.84 9.20 -0.36
CA ASP A 534 -24.47 10.02 -1.50
C ASP A 534 -23.55 11.18 -1.09
N LYS A 535 -22.75 11.66 -2.03
CA LYS A 535 -21.82 12.78 -1.82
C LYS A 535 -22.48 13.99 -1.16
N GLY A 536 -21.89 14.45 -0.07
CA GLY A 536 -22.39 15.55 0.75
C GLY A 536 -23.42 15.14 1.81
N LYS A 537 -23.79 13.86 1.91
CA LYS A 537 -24.72 13.35 2.94
C LYS A 537 -24.02 12.58 4.05
N GLY A 538 -22.71 12.40 3.96
CA GLY A 538 -21.89 11.83 5.03
C GLY A 538 -21.82 10.31 5.08
N CYS A 539 -21.42 9.80 6.24
CA CYS A 539 -21.48 8.39 6.63
C CYS A 539 -21.91 8.29 8.11
N LEU A 540 -22.41 7.12 8.55
CA LEU A 540 -22.84 6.88 9.93
C LEU A 540 -22.43 5.48 10.39
N ALA A 541 -21.72 5.37 11.51
CA ALA A 541 -21.54 4.09 12.22
C ALA A 541 -22.85 3.74 12.93
N VAL A 542 -23.36 2.55 12.69
CA VAL A 542 -24.64 2.08 13.26
C VAL A 542 -24.46 0.97 14.30
N ASP A 543 -23.25 0.48 14.45
CA ASP A 543 -22.83 -0.44 15.51
C ASP A 543 -21.38 -0.16 15.91
N ALA A 544 -21.04 -0.43 17.18
CA ALA A 544 -19.70 -0.24 17.72
C ALA A 544 -19.36 -1.32 18.74
N VAL A 545 -18.24 -2.00 18.52
CA VAL A 545 -17.62 -2.88 19.51
C VAL A 545 -16.26 -2.27 19.87
N ILE A 546 -16.09 -1.85 21.11
CA ILE A 546 -14.85 -1.23 21.59
C ILE A 546 -14.32 -2.02 22.77
N VAL A 547 -13.04 -2.37 22.70
CA VAL A 547 -12.29 -3.00 23.79
C VAL A 547 -11.30 -1.98 24.33
N ARG A 548 -11.34 -1.77 25.66
CA ARG A 548 -10.37 -0.91 26.36
C ARG A 548 -9.69 -1.68 27.50
N ASN A 549 -8.52 -1.25 27.89
CA ASN A 549 -7.87 -1.73 29.11
C ASN A 549 -8.31 -0.87 30.29
N ARG A 550 -8.80 -1.51 31.39
CA ARG A 550 -9.04 -0.76 32.61
C ARG A 550 -7.72 -0.26 33.19
N PRO A 551 -7.64 1.00 33.67
CA PRO A 551 -6.48 1.42 34.46
C PRO A 551 -6.26 0.44 35.60
N ALA A 552 -5.01 0.09 35.87
CA ALA A 552 -4.67 -0.66 37.08
C ALA A 552 -5.13 0.17 38.28
N ALA A 553 -5.95 -0.44 39.17
CA ALA A 553 -6.50 0.21 40.35
C ALA A 553 -5.39 0.60 41.34
#